data_eab6de731cfef9d4199962dccd7e5600
#
_entry.id   eab6de731cfef9d4199962dccd7e5600
#
_cell.length_a   1.000
_cell.length_b   1.000
_cell.length_c   1.000
_cell.angle_alpha   90.00
_cell.angle_beta   90.00
_cell.angle_gamma   90.00
#
_symmetry.space_group_name_H-M   'P 1'
#
loop_
_entity.id
_entity.type
_entity.pdbx_description
1 polymer ?
#
loop_
_entity_poly.entity_id
_entity_poly.type
_entity_poly.pdbx_seq_one_letter_code
_entity_poly.pdbx_strand_id
1 'polypeptide(L)'
;MVYILHGEDPSRREYKLETIKRKENCDQIDRFDCQKDDPDVIENVLDSYNLFAEKPMVILDHASFLGAKNDTKLELERIVPRLVDDKVIVLLLDAKKLDTRKKLVKQLQETATIMNCMPLDEKSLVTEVQTMMKERKMKMDARGFDYFCQNVGFSSPVIASQLDKLALYSQDLSYEDVKALTTVEPTQDVFKMTNALFAKNRVLLLELYRNFRAQNMEPAAIIGLLASQIRFVYQVRVLMDEGYRKEDMMRELNASSGRIWNTMKNAKNFSANQLLENLATLSKLDQATKSGVDRDTAFENFILQIDDQQSKQDVWQF
;
A
#
# COMPACT_ATOMS: atom_id res chain seq x y z
N MET A 1 -18.72 12.20 -19.78
CA MET A 1 -17.32 12.39 -19.26
C MET A 1 -16.69 11.04 -18.99
N VAL A 2 -15.44 10.79 -19.47
CA VAL A 2 -14.79 9.48 -19.39
C VAL A 2 -13.57 9.53 -18.46
N TYR A 3 -13.47 8.56 -17.55
CA TYR A 3 -12.34 8.31 -16.68
C TYR A 3 -11.72 6.95 -16.99
N ILE A 4 -10.39 6.86 -16.99
CA ILE A 4 -9.65 5.60 -17.15
C ILE A 4 -8.72 5.45 -15.96
N LEU A 5 -8.98 4.45 -15.12
CA LEU A 5 -8.14 4.09 -13.98
C LEU A 5 -7.32 2.85 -14.34
N HIS A 6 -6.02 2.96 -14.41
CA HIS A 6 -5.15 1.83 -14.72
C HIS A 6 -4.08 1.61 -13.67
N GLY A 7 -3.75 0.38 -13.35
CA GLY A 7 -2.72 0.03 -12.37
C GLY A 7 -3.00 -1.27 -11.63
N GLU A 8 -2.01 -1.75 -10.91
CA GLU A 8 -2.02 -3.05 -10.22
C GLU A 8 -2.44 -2.94 -8.73
N ASP A 9 -2.84 -1.75 -8.25
CA ASP A 9 -3.29 -1.55 -6.87
C ASP A 9 -4.82 -1.42 -6.81
N PRO A 10 -5.55 -2.48 -6.41
CA PRO A 10 -7.01 -2.47 -6.31
C PRO A 10 -7.55 -1.45 -5.31
N SER A 11 -6.86 -1.31 -4.15
CA SER A 11 -7.28 -0.38 -3.09
C SER A 11 -7.20 1.08 -3.56
N ARG A 12 -6.17 1.40 -4.32
CA ARG A 12 -5.99 2.73 -4.90
C ARG A 12 -6.99 3.01 -6.01
N ARG A 13 -7.33 2.00 -6.83
CA ARG A 13 -8.39 2.13 -7.84
C ARG A 13 -9.74 2.41 -7.20
N GLU A 14 -10.13 1.63 -6.21
CA GLU A 14 -11.41 1.81 -5.50
C GLU A 14 -11.46 3.18 -4.80
N TYR A 15 -10.38 3.60 -4.15
CA TYR A 15 -10.29 4.94 -3.54
C TYR A 15 -10.51 6.07 -4.58
N LYS A 16 -9.86 5.98 -5.74
CA LYS A 16 -10.03 6.97 -6.81
C LYS A 16 -11.43 6.92 -7.43
N LEU A 17 -12.00 5.74 -7.57
CA LEU A 17 -13.39 5.56 -8.01
C LEU A 17 -14.36 6.24 -7.04
N GLU A 18 -14.22 6.03 -5.75
CA GLU A 18 -15.05 6.72 -4.74
C GLU A 18 -14.87 8.25 -4.76
N THR A 19 -13.65 8.70 -5.05
CA THR A 19 -13.38 10.13 -5.22
C THR A 19 -14.11 10.71 -6.45
N ILE A 20 -14.13 9.97 -7.56
CA ILE A 20 -14.88 10.36 -8.77
C ILE A 20 -16.37 10.39 -8.48
N LYS A 21 -16.94 9.36 -7.84
CA LYS A 21 -18.36 9.29 -7.47
C LYS A 21 -18.79 10.54 -6.69
N ARG A 22 -18.01 10.91 -5.68
CA ARG A 22 -18.27 12.11 -4.85
C ARG A 22 -18.14 13.41 -5.64
N LYS A 23 -17.07 13.53 -6.45
CA LYS A 23 -16.79 14.72 -7.26
C LYS A 23 -17.88 14.95 -8.29
N GLU A 24 -18.30 13.90 -8.96
CA GLU A 24 -19.31 13.98 -10.03
C GLU A 24 -20.74 14.00 -9.50
N ASN A 25 -20.95 13.74 -8.21
CA ASN A 25 -22.26 13.68 -7.56
C ASN A 25 -23.24 12.76 -8.30
N CYS A 26 -22.77 11.54 -8.62
CA CYS A 26 -23.57 10.58 -9.37
C CYS A 26 -24.68 9.99 -8.49
N ASP A 27 -25.91 9.95 -9.00
CA ASP A 27 -27.11 9.51 -8.30
C ASP A 27 -27.50 8.07 -8.63
N GLN A 28 -27.11 7.58 -9.80
CA GLN A 28 -27.28 6.19 -10.21
C GLN A 28 -25.95 5.60 -10.68
N ILE A 29 -25.64 4.38 -10.23
CA ILE A 29 -24.38 3.71 -10.56
C ILE A 29 -24.66 2.30 -11.05
N ASP A 30 -24.32 2.04 -12.30
CA ASP A 30 -24.33 0.71 -12.90
C ASP A 30 -22.89 0.21 -13.02
N ARG A 31 -22.60 -1.02 -12.52
CA ARG A 31 -21.26 -1.59 -12.51
C ARG A 31 -21.26 -2.96 -13.16
N PHE A 32 -20.39 -3.15 -14.14
CA PHE A 32 -20.28 -4.37 -14.94
C PHE A 32 -18.85 -4.92 -14.91
N ASP A 33 -18.73 -6.25 -14.90
CA ASP A 33 -17.47 -6.96 -15.08
C ASP A 33 -17.33 -7.38 -16.56
N CYS A 34 -16.43 -6.74 -17.30
CA CYS A 34 -16.25 -6.98 -18.73
C CYS A 34 -15.84 -8.42 -19.08
N GLN A 35 -15.33 -9.19 -18.12
CA GLN A 35 -14.97 -10.60 -18.32
C GLN A 35 -16.16 -11.55 -18.16
N LYS A 36 -17.16 -11.17 -17.33
CA LYS A 36 -18.26 -12.06 -16.95
C LYS A 36 -19.58 -11.67 -17.55
N ASP A 37 -19.88 -10.37 -17.57
CA ASP A 37 -21.18 -9.88 -18.00
C ASP A 37 -21.34 -9.96 -19.52
N ASP A 38 -22.57 -10.04 -19.97
CA ASP A 38 -22.88 -10.14 -21.39
C ASP A 38 -22.56 -8.80 -22.09
N PRO A 39 -21.75 -8.82 -23.17
CA PRO A 39 -21.42 -7.63 -23.94
C PRO A 39 -22.63 -6.84 -24.42
N ASP A 40 -23.69 -7.52 -24.86
CA ASP A 40 -24.90 -6.85 -25.36
C ASP A 40 -25.63 -6.10 -24.25
N VAL A 41 -25.61 -6.59 -22.99
CA VAL A 41 -26.16 -5.88 -21.83
C VAL A 41 -25.37 -4.60 -21.55
N ILE A 42 -24.03 -4.69 -21.56
CA ILE A 42 -23.14 -3.54 -21.33
C ILE A 42 -23.37 -2.47 -22.41
N GLU A 43 -23.42 -2.88 -23.69
CA GLU A 43 -23.64 -1.97 -24.82
C GLU A 43 -25.01 -1.30 -24.74
N ASN A 44 -26.06 -2.05 -24.41
CA ASN A 44 -27.39 -1.51 -24.23
C ASN A 44 -27.46 -0.45 -23.11
N VAL A 45 -26.75 -0.65 -22.00
CA VAL A 45 -26.67 0.34 -20.91
C VAL A 45 -25.87 1.56 -21.34
N LEU A 46 -24.79 1.38 -22.11
CA LEU A 46 -24.05 2.52 -22.67
C LEU A 46 -24.89 3.33 -23.69
N ASP A 47 -25.74 2.68 -24.48
CA ASP A 47 -26.61 3.31 -25.46
C ASP A 47 -27.92 3.86 -24.85
N SER A 48 -28.32 3.39 -23.65
CA SER A 48 -29.57 3.80 -23.02
C SER A 48 -29.52 5.25 -22.53
N TYR A 49 -30.62 5.96 -22.69
CA TYR A 49 -30.85 7.28 -22.07
C TYR A 49 -31.59 7.07 -20.75
N ASN A 50 -30.99 7.47 -19.63
CA ASN A 50 -31.71 7.39 -18.35
C ASN A 50 -32.50 8.67 -18.10
N LEU A 51 -33.83 8.57 -18.24
CA LEU A 51 -34.75 9.70 -18.05
C LEU A 51 -34.96 10.09 -16.57
N PHE A 52 -34.51 9.25 -15.64
CA PHE A 52 -34.75 9.40 -14.19
C PHE A 52 -33.51 9.78 -13.39
N ALA A 53 -32.32 9.66 -13.95
CA ALA A 53 -31.09 10.03 -13.30
C ALA A 53 -30.54 11.35 -13.84
N GLU A 54 -30.19 12.28 -12.95
CA GLU A 54 -29.58 13.55 -13.35
C GLU A 54 -28.13 13.35 -13.80
N LYS A 55 -27.41 12.41 -13.20
CA LYS A 55 -26.03 12.13 -13.53
C LYS A 55 -25.67 10.63 -13.37
N PRO A 56 -26.04 9.78 -14.33
CA PRO A 56 -25.75 8.36 -14.28
C PRO A 56 -24.27 8.07 -14.45
N MET A 57 -23.77 7.05 -13.73
CA MET A 57 -22.41 6.55 -13.84
C MET A 57 -22.42 5.09 -14.27
N VAL A 58 -21.60 4.76 -15.27
CA VAL A 58 -21.34 3.38 -15.70
C VAL A 58 -19.89 3.03 -15.39
N ILE A 59 -19.68 1.95 -14.64
CA ILE A 59 -18.36 1.46 -14.26
C ILE A 59 -18.13 0.14 -14.99
N LEU A 60 -17.02 0.05 -15.74
CA LEU A 60 -16.59 -1.14 -16.44
C LEU A 60 -15.32 -1.69 -15.80
N ASP A 61 -15.49 -2.75 -15.00
CA ASP A 61 -14.35 -3.48 -14.39
C ASP A 61 -13.68 -4.36 -15.45
N HIS A 62 -12.38 -4.62 -15.26
CA HIS A 62 -11.56 -5.48 -16.13
C HIS A 62 -11.61 -5.07 -17.61
N ALA A 63 -11.53 -3.76 -17.89
CA ALA A 63 -11.55 -3.21 -19.25
C ALA A 63 -10.26 -3.53 -20.03
N SER A 64 -9.93 -4.83 -20.16
CA SER A 64 -8.68 -5.32 -20.76
C SER A 64 -8.54 -5.02 -22.25
N PHE A 65 -9.64 -4.67 -22.92
CA PHE A 65 -9.62 -4.17 -24.31
C PHE A 65 -8.79 -2.88 -24.47
N LEU A 66 -8.52 -2.13 -23.37
CA LEU A 66 -7.60 -0.98 -23.36
C LEU A 66 -6.12 -1.40 -23.25
N GLY A 67 -5.84 -2.62 -22.83
CA GLY A 67 -4.51 -3.17 -22.62
C GLY A 67 -3.93 -3.90 -23.83
N ALA A 68 -2.74 -4.46 -23.66
CA ALA A 68 -2.06 -5.23 -24.70
C ALA A 68 -2.75 -6.57 -25.03
N LYS A 69 -3.36 -7.20 -24.03
CA LYS A 69 -4.19 -8.40 -24.19
C LYS A 69 -5.63 -8.04 -23.86
N ASN A 70 -6.54 -8.44 -24.72
CA ASN A 70 -7.96 -8.39 -24.44
C ASN A 70 -8.41 -9.80 -24.06
N ASP A 71 -8.85 -9.98 -22.84
CA ASP A 71 -9.42 -11.22 -22.28
C ASP A 71 -10.93 -11.11 -22.03
N THR A 72 -11.55 -10.05 -22.56
CA THR A 72 -12.99 -9.87 -22.59
C THR A 72 -13.57 -10.16 -23.98
N LYS A 73 -14.89 -10.32 -24.03
CA LYS A 73 -15.62 -10.42 -25.31
C LYS A 73 -15.93 -9.05 -25.91
N LEU A 74 -15.64 -7.97 -25.18
CA LEU A 74 -15.85 -6.59 -25.63
C LEU A 74 -14.75 -6.15 -26.58
N GLU A 75 -15.11 -5.49 -27.65
CA GLU A 75 -14.19 -4.90 -28.62
C GLU A 75 -14.14 -3.39 -28.47
N LEU A 76 -12.94 -2.84 -28.54
CA LEU A 76 -12.69 -1.42 -28.38
C LEU A 76 -13.49 -0.59 -29.40
N GLU A 77 -13.61 -1.09 -30.62
CA GLU A 77 -14.33 -0.51 -31.76
C GLU A 77 -15.84 -0.38 -31.50
N ARG A 78 -16.39 -1.29 -30.69
CA ARG A 78 -17.81 -1.26 -30.30
C ARG A 78 -18.07 -0.34 -29.11
N ILE A 79 -17.12 -0.23 -28.18
CA ILE A 79 -17.28 0.52 -26.94
C ILE A 79 -16.97 2.01 -27.13
N VAL A 80 -15.89 2.37 -27.82
CA VAL A 80 -15.44 3.77 -27.94
C VAL A 80 -16.51 4.71 -28.52
N PRO A 81 -17.27 4.35 -29.56
CA PRO A 81 -18.33 5.22 -30.07
C PRO A 81 -19.47 5.50 -29.10
N ARG A 82 -19.63 4.65 -28.05
CA ARG A 82 -20.64 4.74 -27.01
C ARG A 82 -20.22 5.53 -25.79
N LEU A 83 -18.93 5.96 -25.74
CA LEU A 83 -18.39 6.76 -24.65
C LEU A 83 -18.75 8.24 -24.86
N VAL A 84 -20.00 8.57 -24.66
CA VAL A 84 -20.55 9.91 -24.86
C VAL A 84 -20.63 10.72 -23.55
N ASP A 85 -20.76 12.04 -23.64
CA ASP A 85 -20.67 12.95 -22.48
C ASP A 85 -21.97 13.06 -21.63
N ASP A 86 -23.03 12.35 -21.99
CA ASP A 86 -24.31 12.35 -21.28
C ASP A 86 -24.30 11.63 -19.92
N LYS A 87 -23.27 10.84 -19.68
CA LYS A 87 -23.05 10.08 -18.45
C LYS A 87 -21.57 10.07 -18.03
N VAL A 88 -21.30 9.71 -16.77
CA VAL A 88 -19.94 9.46 -16.28
C VAL A 88 -19.59 8.00 -16.56
N ILE A 89 -18.54 7.76 -17.31
CA ILE A 89 -18.07 6.40 -17.64
C ILE A 89 -16.69 6.21 -17.03
N VAL A 90 -16.54 5.14 -16.24
CA VAL A 90 -15.28 4.80 -15.57
C VAL A 90 -14.80 3.43 -16.06
N LEU A 91 -13.65 3.41 -16.70
CA LEU A 91 -13.01 2.20 -17.21
C LEU A 91 -11.87 1.79 -16.26
N LEU A 92 -11.94 0.60 -15.68
CA LEU A 92 -10.95 0.07 -14.75
C LEU A 92 -10.08 -0.99 -15.45
N LEU A 93 -8.80 -0.72 -15.60
CA LEU A 93 -7.84 -1.61 -16.25
C LEU A 93 -6.82 -2.17 -15.26
N ASP A 94 -6.76 -3.49 -15.13
CA ASP A 94 -5.78 -4.22 -14.30
C ASP A 94 -4.44 -4.39 -15.01
N ALA A 95 -3.84 -3.30 -15.52
CA ALA A 95 -2.56 -3.33 -16.18
C ALA A 95 -1.75 -2.06 -15.92
N LYS A 96 -0.43 -2.19 -15.98
CA LYS A 96 0.51 -1.07 -15.74
C LYS A 96 0.32 0.09 -16.69
N LYS A 97 -0.06 -0.20 -17.95
CA LYS A 97 -0.13 0.81 -19.02
C LYS A 97 -1.27 0.48 -19.99
N LEU A 98 -1.81 1.52 -20.57
CA LEU A 98 -2.69 1.45 -21.73
C LEU A 98 -1.88 1.07 -22.98
N ASP A 99 -2.48 0.33 -23.91
CA ASP A 99 -1.84 0.00 -25.19
C ASP A 99 -2.03 1.12 -26.22
N THR A 100 -1.14 2.08 -26.20
CA THR A 100 -1.14 3.25 -27.09
C THR A 100 -0.85 2.94 -28.57
N ARG A 101 -0.52 1.67 -28.91
CA ARG A 101 -0.41 1.23 -30.30
C ARG A 101 -1.80 1.16 -30.96
N LYS A 102 -2.84 0.95 -30.18
CA LYS A 102 -4.23 0.97 -30.63
C LYS A 102 -4.66 2.43 -30.86
N LYS A 103 -5.06 2.76 -32.09
CA LYS A 103 -5.44 4.12 -32.49
C LYS A 103 -6.55 4.70 -31.61
N LEU A 104 -7.58 3.89 -31.30
CA LEU A 104 -8.71 4.30 -30.48
C LEU A 104 -8.29 4.57 -29.01
N VAL A 105 -7.36 3.78 -28.45
CA VAL A 105 -6.81 4.03 -27.12
C VAL A 105 -6.05 5.37 -27.07
N LYS A 106 -5.30 5.67 -28.13
CA LYS A 106 -4.61 6.95 -28.25
C LYS A 106 -5.61 8.13 -28.31
N GLN A 107 -6.68 7.99 -29.07
CA GLN A 107 -7.76 8.98 -29.12
C GLN A 107 -8.43 9.19 -27.75
N LEU A 108 -8.72 8.10 -27.04
CA LEU A 108 -9.28 8.18 -25.68
C LEU A 108 -8.37 8.90 -24.69
N GLN A 109 -7.04 8.79 -24.86
CA GLN A 109 -6.09 9.54 -24.01
C GLN A 109 -6.18 11.06 -24.16
N GLU A 110 -6.69 11.55 -25.28
CA GLU A 110 -6.84 12.98 -25.55
C GLU A 110 -8.12 13.54 -24.90
N THR A 111 -9.14 12.70 -24.70
CA THR A 111 -10.47 13.12 -24.23
C THR A 111 -10.80 12.65 -22.82
N ALA A 112 -10.24 11.52 -22.38
CA ALA A 112 -10.51 10.94 -21.07
C ALA A 112 -9.55 11.44 -19.99
N THR A 113 -10.03 11.50 -18.75
CA THR A 113 -9.18 11.74 -17.58
C THR A 113 -8.52 10.44 -17.15
N ILE A 114 -7.20 10.35 -17.32
CA ILE A 114 -6.42 9.17 -16.98
C ILE A 114 -5.85 9.25 -15.58
N MET A 115 -6.08 8.21 -14.77
CA MET A 115 -5.58 8.11 -13.42
C MET A 115 -4.70 6.87 -13.24
N ASN A 116 -3.47 7.08 -12.81
CA ASN A 116 -2.54 6.02 -12.48
C ASN A 116 -2.85 5.44 -11.09
N CYS A 117 -3.09 4.13 -11.03
CA CYS A 117 -3.36 3.35 -9.81
C CYS A 117 -2.28 2.27 -9.60
N MET A 118 -1.04 2.56 -9.93
CA MET A 118 0.10 1.70 -9.55
C MET A 118 0.33 1.77 -8.04
N PRO A 119 0.87 0.71 -7.41
CA PRO A 119 1.31 0.78 -6.02
C PRO A 119 2.20 2.00 -5.78
N LEU A 120 1.97 2.68 -4.66
CA LEU A 120 2.78 3.83 -4.28
C LEU A 120 4.22 3.40 -3.95
N ASP A 121 5.16 4.22 -4.36
CA ASP A 121 6.56 4.21 -3.91
C ASP A 121 6.88 5.54 -3.20
N GLU A 122 8.09 5.71 -2.69
CA GLU A 122 8.49 6.91 -1.95
C GLU A 122 8.28 8.22 -2.75
N LYS A 123 8.50 8.19 -4.07
CA LYS A 123 8.35 9.38 -4.93
C LYS A 123 6.89 9.70 -5.22
N SER A 124 6.11 8.68 -5.58
CA SER A 124 4.69 8.82 -5.88
C SER A 124 3.87 9.10 -4.62
N LEU A 125 4.30 8.63 -3.44
CA LEU A 125 3.70 8.96 -2.15
C LEU A 125 3.71 10.48 -1.90
N VAL A 126 4.88 11.11 -2.06
CA VAL A 126 5.03 12.57 -1.87
C VAL A 126 4.05 13.34 -2.75
N THR A 127 3.97 12.97 -4.02
CA THR A 127 3.06 13.61 -4.99
C THR A 127 1.58 13.36 -4.64
N GLU A 128 1.24 12.15 -4.21
CA GLU A 128 -0.13 11.78 -3.79
C GLU A 128 -0.56 12.57 -2.56
N VAL A 129 0.29 12.63 -1.52
CA VAL A 129 0.02 13.41 -0.29
C VAL A 129 -0.16 14.89 -0.61
N GLN A 130 0.72 15.47 -1.43
CA GLN A 130 0.59 16.88 -1.85
C GLN A 130 -0.72 17.15 -2.60
N THR A 131 -1.14 16.23 -3.47
CA THR A 131 -2.40 16.34 -4.21
C THR A 131 -3.59 16.29 -3.26
N MET A 132 -3.62 15.31 -2.35
CA MET A 132 -4.68 15.15 -1.36
C MET A 132 -4.75 16.34 -0.37
N MET A 133 -3.62 16.92 -0.01
CA MET A 133 -3.58 18.14 0.83
C MET A 133 -4.17 19.35 0.11
N LYS A 134 -3.85 19.54 -1.19
CA LYS A 134 -4.42 20.63 -2.01
C LYS A 134 -5.94 20.51 -2.11
N GLU A 135 -6.47 19.30 -2.34
CA GLU A 135 -7.90 19.03 -2.39
C GLU A 135 -8.61 19.42 -1.07
N ARG A 136 -7.94 19.26 0.06
CA ARG A 136 -8.41 19.61 1.41
C ARG A 136 -8.11 21.05 1.83
N LYS A 137 -7.41 21.81 0.99
CA LYS A 137 -6.94 23.19 1.26
C LYS A 137 -6.11 23.30 2.53
N MET A 138 -5.38 22.23 2.90
CA MET A 138 -4.55 22.17 4.09
C MET A 138 -3.06 22.35 3.78
N LYS A 139 -2.31 22.78 4.78
CA LYS A 139 -0.86 22.97 4.72
C LYS A 139 -0.19 22.33 5.94
N MET A 140 1.02 21.88 5.75
CA MET A 140 1.92 21.42 6.80
C MET A 140 3.26 22.14 6.65
N ASP A 141 3.95 22.39 7.77
CA ASP A 141 5.34 22.80 7.67
C ASP A 141 6.22 21.67 7.09
N ALA A 142 7.43 22.00 6.64
CA ALA A 142 8.30 21.03 5.95
C ALA A 142 8.61 19.80 6.83
N ARG A 143 8.86 20.00 8.12
CA ARG A 143 9.17 18.90 9.05
C ARG A 143 7.95 18.01 9.30
N GLY A 144 6.75 18.61 9.43
CA GLY A 144 5.49 17.87 9.58
C GLY A 144 5.16 17.06 8.34
N PHE A 145 5.34 17.62 7.16
CA PHE A 145 5.15 16.92 5.90
C PHE A 145 6.09 15.71 5.75
N ASP A 146 7.39 15.90 6.04
CA ASP A 146 8.37 14.81 6.00
C ASP A 146 8.03 13.72 7.02
N TYR A 147 7.67 14.11 8.25
CA TYR A 147 7.24 13.15 9.27
C TYR A 147 6.00 12.37 8.85
N PHE A 148 5.00 13.05 8.28
CA PHE A 148 3.79 12.40 7.78
C PHE A 148 4.11 11.36 6.71
N CYS A 149 4.85 11.74 5.67
CA CYS A 149 5.24 10.84 4.58
C CYS A 149 6.06 9.63 5.07
N GLN A 150 6.89 9.81 6.09
CA GLN A 150 7.68 8.72 6.68
C GLN A 150 6.85 7.73 7.50
N ASN A 151 5.67 8.11 7.98
CA ASN A 151 4.92 7.32 8.96
C ASN A 151 3.52 6.87 8.50
N VAL A 152 2.95 7.45 7.44
CA VAL A 152 1.58 7.17 6.99
C VAL A 152 1.44 5.88 6.18
N GLY A 153 2.54 5.33 5.65
CA GLY A 153 2.52 4.16 4.77
C GLY A 153 2.16 4.46 3.32
N PHE A 154 1.84 3.42 2.54
CA PHE A 154 1.66 3.52 1.09
C PHE A 154 0.21 3.22 0.63
N SER A 155 -0.74 3.25 1.54
CA SER A 155 -2.16 2.99 1.25
C SER A 155 -2.92 4.28 1.03
N SER A 156 -3.40 4.56 -0.20
CA SER A 156 -4.16 5.78 -0.50
C SER A 156 -5.39 5.99 0.39
N PRO A 157 -6.21 4.97 0.71
CA PRO A 157 -7.31 5.13 1.67
C PRO A 157 -6.85 5.53 3.08
N VAL A 158 -5.74 4.96 3.57
CA VAL A 158 -5.17 5.28 4.89
C VAL A 158 -4.64 6.70 4.89
N ILE A 159 -3.87 7.09 3.86
CA ILE A 159 -3.36 8.46 3.69
C ILE A 159 -4.51 9.46 3.74
N ALA A 160 -5.56 9.21 2.96
CA ALA A 160 -6.74 10.09 2.91
C ALA A 160 -7.41 10.24 4.29
N SER A 161 -7.65 9.12 4.97
CA SER A 161 -8.26 9.11 6.32
C SER A 161 -7.42 9.86 7.34
N GLN A 162 -6.08 9.73 7.30
CA GLN A 162 -5.19 10.47 8.18
C GLN A 162 -5.21 11.97 7.87
N LEU A 163 -5.22 12.34 6.58
CA LEU A 163 -5.33 13.75 6.17
C LEU A 163 -6.69 14.35 6.54
N ASP A 164 -7.79 13.58 6.42
CA ASP A 164 -9.12 14.02 6.85
C ASP A 164 -9.12 14.32 8.35
N LYS A 165 -8.52 13.44 9.16
CA LYS A 165 -8.38 13.66 10.61
C LYS A 165 -7.57 14.93 10.93
N LEU A 166 -6.46 15.13 10.25
CA LEU A 166 -5.62 16.31 10.43
C LEU A 166 -6.34 17.60 9.99
N ALA A 167 -7.08 17.57 8.89
CA ALA A 167 -7.86 18.70 8.37
C ALA A 167 -9.02 19.12 9.31
N LEU A 168 -9.57 18.18 10.09
CA LEU A 168 -10.57 18.48 11.13
C LEU A 168 -9.98 19.26 12.31
N TYR A 169 -8.68 19.08 12.57
CA TYR A 169 -7.99 19.81 13.66
C TYR A 169 -7.60 21.23 13.21
N SER A 170 -6.89 21.36 12.08
CA SER A 170 -6.47 22.65 11.52
C SER A 170 -6.18 22.56 10.03
N GLN A 171 -6.32 23.69 9.33
CA GLN A 171 -5.88 23.83 7.94
C GLN A 171 -4.36 24.12 7.81
N ASP A 172 -3.76 24.72 8.84
CA ASP A 172 -2.32 25.00 8.93
C ASP A 172 -1.76 24.21 10.13
N LEU A 173 -0.87 23.25 9.85
CA LEU A 173 -0.37 22.26 10.81
C LEU A 173 1.13 22.41 11.00
N SER A 174 1.54 22.50 12.28
CA SER A 174 2.95 22.42 12.68
C SER A 174 3.43 20.97 12.75
N TYR A 175 4.75 20.77 12.81
CA TYR A 175 5.35 19.46 13.06
C TYR A 175 4.79 18.79 14.33
N GLU A 176 4.60 19.53 15.41
CA GLU A 176 4.10 18.99 16.69
C GLU A 176 2.66 18.51 16.54
N ASP A 177 1.80 19.25 15.82
CA ASP A 177 0.43 18.84 15.53
C ASP A 177 0.39 17.53 14.72
N VAL A 178 1.18 17.50 13.64
CA VAL A 178 1.27 16.33 12.76
C VAL A 178 1.78 15.13 13.53
N LYS A 179 2.82 15.29 14.35
CA LYS A 179 3.41 14.23 15.17
C LYS A 179 2.42 13.67 16.20
N ALA A 180 1.68 14.56 16.85
CA ALA A 180 0.71 14.17 17.87
C ALA A 180 -0.51 13.45 17.30
N LEU A 181 -0.93 13.83 16.08
CA LEU A 181 -2.17 13.35 15.48
C LEU A 181 -1.96 12.23 14.45
N THR A 182 -0.78 12.10 13.82
CA THR A 182 -0.55 11.03 12.83
C THR A 182 -0.48 9.68 13.53
N THR A 183 -1.35 8.76 13.10
CA THR A 183 -1.26 7.36 13.52
C THR A 183 -0.20 6.68 12.67
N VAL A 184 0.87 6.23 13.32
CA VAL A 184 1.93 5.46 12.65
C VAL A 184 1.38 4.10 12.26
N GLU A 185 1.59 3.69 11.00
CA GLU A 185 1.11 2.39 10.54
C GLU A 185 1.85 1.26 11.26
N PRO A 186 1.15 0.28 11.88
CA PRO A 186 1.81 -0.78 12.65
C PRO A 186 2.87 -1.54 11.85
N THR A 187 2.69 -1.69 10.54
CA THR A 187 3.67 -2.32 9.64
C THR A 187 5.00 -1.59 9.59
N GLN A 188 5.03 -0.27 9.71
CA GLN A 188 6.27 0.51 9.73
C GLN A 188 7.00 0.37 11.06
N ASP A 189 6.28 0.36 12.16
CA ASP A 189 6.88 0.16 13.48
C ASP A 189 7.39 -1.27 13.65
N VAL A 190 6.70 -2.29 13.07
CA VAL A 190 7.22 -3.66 12.98
C VAL A 190 8.51 -3.72 12.16
N PHE A 191 8.60 -2.96 11.07
CA PHE A 191 9.83 -2.88 10.28
C PHE A 191 10.98 -2.24 11.07
N LYS A 192 10.72 -1.11 11.76
CA LYS A 192 11.69 -0.48 12.67
C LYS A 192 12.10 -1.44 13.78
N MET A 193 11.14 -2.15 14.37
CA MET A 193 11.37 -3.13 15.43
C MET A 193 12.22 -4.32 14.95
N THR A 194 11.97 -4.81 13.73
CA THR A 194 12.78 -5.86 13.09
C THR A 194 14.22 -5.37 12.85
N ASN A 195 14.40 -4.15 12.39
CA ASN A 195 15.72 -3.55 12.20
C ASN A 195 16.43 -3.34 13.54
N ALA A 196 15.74 -2.91 14.59
CA ALA A 196 16.28 -2.78 15.94
C ALA A 196 16.73 -4.14 16.51
N LEU A 197 15.95 -5.20 16.25
CA LEU A 197 16.29 -6.58 16.62
C LEU A 197 17.57 -7.03 15.89
N PHE A 198 17.65 -6.80 14.59
CA PHE A 198 18.83 -7.15 13.80
C PHE A 198 20.08 -6.35 14.19
N ALA A 199 19.91 -5.07 14.49
CA ALA A 199 20.98 -4.20 14.97
C ALA A 199 21.33 -4.44 16.46
N LYS A 200 20.60 -5.34 17.14
CA LYS A 200 20.72 -5.62 18.57
C LYS A 200 20.56 -4.36 19.44
N ASN A 201 19.79 -3.39 18.96
CA ASN A 201 19.50 -2.15 19.67
C ASN A 201 18.36 -2.36 20.68
N ARG A 202 18.74 -2.77 21.91
CA ARG A 202 17.81 -3.09 23.00
C ARG A 202 16.93 -1.90 23.40
N VAL A 203 17.52 -0.71 23.42
CA VAL A 203 16.80 0.51 23.86
C VAL A 203 15.65 0.81 22.90
N LEU A 204 15.94 0.88 21.60
CA LEU A 204 14.94 1.12 20.58
C LEU A 204 13.92 -0.02 20.51
N LEU A 205 14.36 -1.27 20.68
CA LEU A 205 13.46 -2.43 20.66
C LEU A 205 12.46 -2.37 21.81
N LEU A 206 12.91 -2.01 23.03
CA LEU A 206 12.05 -1.86 24.20
C LEU A 206 11.09 -0.67 24.04
N GLU A 207 11.56 0.45 23.50
CA GLU A 207 10.72 1.62 23.22
C GLU A 207 9.59 1.25 22.23
N LEU A 208 9.91 0.62 21.13
CA LEU A 208 8.93 0.18 20.13
C LEU A 208 7.96 -0.85 20.70
N TYR A 209 8.44 -1.79 21.53
CA TYR A 209 7.57 -2.73 22.23
C TYR A 209 6.55 -2.02 23.11
N ARG A 210 7.00 -1.08 23.93
CA ARG A 210 6.12 -0.29 24.81
C ARG A 210 5.11 0.55 24.02
N ASN A 211 5.52 1.10 22.88
CA ASN A 211 4.61 1.83 21.99
C ASN A 211 3.50 0.91 21.44
N PHE A 212 3.81 -0.31 21.03
CA PHE A 212 2.80 -1.29 20.64
C PHE A 212 1.86 -1.65 21.79
N ARG A 213 2.39 -1.84 23.01
CA ARG A 213 1.58 -2.14 24.20
C ARG A 213 0.66 -0.97 24.55
N ALA A 214 1.12 0.28 24.43
CA ALA A 214 0.30 1.49 24.62
C ALA A 214 -0.87 1.58 23.61
N GLN A 215 -0.72 0.96 22.43
CA GLN A 215 -1.79 0.81 21.43
C GLN A 215 -2.67 -0.42 21.68
N ASN A 216 -2.59 -1.05 22.87
CA ASN A 216 -3.31 -2.28 23.24
C ASN A 216 -3.00 -3.50 22.36
N MET A 217 -1.84 -3.54 21.72
CA MET A 217 -1.44 -4.71 20.93
C MET A 217 -0.88 -5.79 21.86
N GLU A 218 -1.44 -6.98 21.79
CA GLU A 218 -1.00 -8.11 22.61
C GLU A 218 0.40 -8.61 22.23
N PRO A 219 1.25 -9.02 23.21
CA PRO A 219 2.60 -9.53 22.94
C PRO A 219 2.66 -10.64 21.89
N ALA A 220 1.71 -11.57 21.90
CA ALA A 220 1.62 -12.63 20.91
C ALA A 220 1.40 -12.09 19.47
N ALA A 221 0.63 -11.02 19.32
CA ALA A 221 0.43 -10.37 18.02
C ALA A 221 1.74 -9.69 17.56
N ILE A 222 2.46 -9.01 18.45
CA ILE A 222 3.76 -8.38 18.16
C ILE A 222 4.77 -9.43 17.70
N ILE A 223 4.87 -10.56 18.42
CA ILE A 223 5.73 -11.68 18.05
C ILE A 223 5.37 -12.22 16.66
N GLY A 224 4.08 -12.41 16.39
CA GLY A 224 3.58 -12.88 15.10
C GLY A 224 3.95 -11.95 13.95
N LEU A 225 3.84 -10.64 14.14
CA LEU A 225 4.23 -9.62 13.17
C LEU A 225 5.74 -9.62 12.91
N LEU A 226 6.57 -9.67 13.96
CA LEU A 226 8.03 -9.78 13.84
C LEU A 226 8.43 -11.06 13.09
N ALA A 227 7.86 -12.20 13.46
CA ALA A 227 8.13 -13.47 12.81
C ALA A 227 7.73 -13.46 11.32
N SER A 228 6.59 -12.84 10.99
CA SER A 228 6.15 -12.66 9.61
C SER A 228 7.13 -11.81 8.80
N GLN A 229 7.60 -10.70 9.38
CA GLN A 229 8.56 -9.81 8.72
C GLN A 229 9.92 -10.48 8.53
N ILE A 230 10.45 -11.17 9.55
CA ILE A 230 11.73 -11.90 9.43
C ILE A 230 11.62 -13.04 8.42
N ARG A 231 10.50 -13.76 8.40
CA ARG A 231 10.24 -14.80 7.38
C ARG A 231 10.28 -14.23 5.97
N PHE A 232 9.69 -13.05 5.77
CA PHE A 232 9.72 -12.39 4.47
C PHE A 232 11.15 -12.00 4.07
N VAL A 233 11.95 -11.46 5.00
CA VAL A 233 13.39 -11.16 4.77
C VAL A 233 14.15 -12.44 4.43
N TYR A 234 13.88 -13.56 5.12
CA TYR A 234 14.47 -14.86 4.85
C TYR A 234 14.16 -15.37 3.44
N GLN A 235 12.88 -15.32 3.04
CA GLN A 235 12.45 -15.74 1.71
C GLN A 235 13.15 -14.91 0.61
N VAL A 236 13.20 -13.59 0.78
CA VAL A 236 13.93 -12.72 -0.16
C VAL A 236 15.42 -13.06 -0.19
N ARG A 237 16.05 -13.36 0.98
CA ARG A 237 17.45 -13.74 1.06
C ARG A 237 17.73 -15.03 0.30
N VAL A 238 16.94 -16.06 0.50
CA VAL A 238 17.07 -17.35 -0.20
C VAL A 238 16.96 -17.17 -1.71
N LEU A 239 15.94 -16.44 -2.18
CA LEU A 239 15.76 -16.16 -3.62
C LEU A 239 16.92 -15.35 -4.21
N MET A 240 17.52 -14.44 -3.41
CA MET A 240 18.72 -13.71 -3.84
C MET A 240 19.93 -14.65 -3.99
N ASP A 241 20.10 -15.60 -3.08
CA ASP A 241 21.20 -16.58 -3.11
C ASP A 241 21.05 -17.55 -4.30
N GLU A 242 19.80 -17.84 -4.71
CA GLU A 242 19.49 -18.62 -5.90
C GLU A 242 19.53 -17.81 -7.21
N GLY A 243 19.85 -16.51 -7.14
CA GLY A 243 20.04 -15.65 -8.30
C GLY A 243 18.77 -15.12 -8.94
N TYR A 244 17.63 -15.17 -8.25
CA TYR A 244 16.36 -14.60 -8.74
C TYR A 244 16.47 -13.10 -8.94
N ARG A 245 15.85 -12.59 -10.02
CA ARG A 245 15.73 -11.15 -10.25
C ARG A 245 14.57 -10.57 -9.46
N LYS A 246 14.57 -9.27 -9.26
CA LYS A 246 13.53 -8.55 -8.51
C LYS A 246 12.11 -8.85 -9.02
N GLU A 247 11.93 -8.89 -10.34
CA GLU A 247 10.65 -9.14 -10.98
C GLU A 247 10.12 -10.57 -10.70
N ASP A 248 11.04 -11.54 -10.64
CA ASP A 248 10.71 -12.92 -10.31
C ASP A 248 10.33 -13.06 -8.83
N MET A 249 11.08 -12.42 -7.93
CA MET A 249 10.75 -12.35 -6.50
C MET A 249 9.39 -11.70 -6.24
N MET A 250 9.03 -10.65 -7.00
CA MET A 250 7.72 -10.00 -6.88
C MET A 250 6.59 -10.97 -7.20
N ARG A 251 6.76 -11.82 -8.22
CA ARG A 251 5.76 -12.84 -8.60
C ARG A 251 5.69 -13.95 -7.58
N GLU A 252 6.85 -14.49 -7.18
CA GLU A 252 6.96 -15.64 -6.27
C GLU A 252 6.41 -15.32 -4.88
N LEU A 253 6.72 -14.14 -4.35
CA LEU A 253 6.31 -13.70 -3.02
C LEU A 253 5.02 -12.88 -3.01
N ASN A 254 4.41 -12.69 -4.17
CA ASN A 254 3.23 -11.82 -4.34
C ASN A 254 3.39 -10.47 -3.62
N ALA A 255 4.51 -9.80 -3.86
CA ALA A 255 4.88 -8.59 -3.14
C ALA A 255 5.17 -7.41 -4.08
N SER A 256 4.89 -6.20 -3.61
CA SER A 256 5.13 -4.98 -4.38
C SER A 256 6.61 -4.74 -4.64
N SER A 257 6.91 -4.03 -5.75
CA SER A 257 8.28 -3.66 -6.15
C SER A 257 9.03 -2.91 -5.04
N GLY A 258 8.37 -1.98 -4.33
CA GLY A 258 8.95 -1.24 -3.21
C GLY A 258 9.29 -2.13 -2.02
N ARG A 259 8.37 -3.05 -1.64
CA ARG A 259 8.60 -4.00 -0.55
C ARG A 259 9.79 -4.91 -0.84
N ILE A 260 9.86 -5.50 -2.04
CA ILE A 260 10.99 -6.35 -2.44
C ILE A 260 12.30 -5.54 -2.42
N TRP A 261 12.32 -4.34 -3.01
CA TRP A 261 13.52 -3.51 -3.06
C TRP A 261 14.07 -3.15 -1.68
N ASN A 262 13.21 -2.70 -0.77
CA ASN A 262 13.60 -2.35 0.59
C ASN A 262 14.07 -3.60 1.37
N THR A 263 13.37 -4.73 1.18
CA THR A 263 13.77 -5.98 1.84
C THR A 263 15.11 -6.50 1.30
N MET A 264 15.38 -6.42 -0.01
CA MET A 264 16.67 -6.82 -0.60
C MET A 264 17.85 -6.02 -0.02
N LYS A 265 17.67 -4.70 0.23
CA LYS A 265 18.72 -3.88 0.88
C LYS A 265 19.08 -4.43 2.26
N ASN A 266 18.08 -4.79 3.05
CA ASN A 266 18.27 -5.31 4.40
C ASN A 266 18.77 -6.76 4.40
N ALA A 267 18.21 -7.61 3.54
CA ALA A 267 18.55 -9.02 3.43
C ALA A 267 20.04 -9.27 3.08
N LYS A 268 20.68 -8.33 2.38
CA LYS A 268 22.14 -8.40 2.06
C LYS A 268 23.03 -8.47 3.31
N ASN A 269 22.57 -7.92 4.41
CA ASN A 269 23.35 -7.82 5.65
C ASN A 269 23.29 -9.10 6.51
N PHE A 270 22.47 -10.08 6.13
CA PHE A 270 22.22 -11.29 6.91
C PHE A 270 22.41 -12.55 6.07
N SER A 271 22.90 -13.61 6.69
CA SER A 271 22.84 -14.95 6.10
C SER A 271 21.46 -15.58 6.36
N ALA A 272 21.08 -16.55 5.54
CA ALA A 272 19.85 -17.32 5.74
C ALA A 272 19.82 -17.99 7.14
N ASN A 273 20.96 -18.50 7.61
CA ASN A 273 21.08 -19.13 8.95
C ASN A 273 20.81 -18.14 10.08
N GLN A 274 21.37 -16.92 10.03
CA GLN A 274 21.09 -15.88 11.04
C GLN A 274 19.59 -15.53 11.11
N LEU A 275 18.90 -15.47 9.98
CA LEU A 275 17.48 -15.20 9.94
C LEU A 275 16.66 -16.37 10.52
N LEU A 276 17.06 -17.62 10.27
CA LEU A 276 16.45 -18.81 10.90
C LEU A 276 16.68 -18.86 12.42
N GLU A 277 17.87 -18.49 12.90
CA GLU A 277 18.16 -18.39 14.34
C GLU A 277 17.26 -17.34 15.03
N ASN A 278 17.06 -16.18 14.40
CA ASN A 278 16.12 -15.16 14.89
C ASN A 278 14.68 -15.70 14.94
N LEU A 279 14.23 -16.44 13.93
CA LEU A 279 12.91 -17.06 13.92
C LEU A 279 12.77 -18.12 15.03
N ALA A 280 13.80 -18.94 15.23
CA ALA A 280 13.83 -19.93 16.30
C ALA A 280 13.77 -19.27 17.69
N THR A 281 14.44 -18.14 17.86
CA THR A 281 14.41 -17.37 19.11
C THR A 281 13.02 -16.75 19.37
N LEU A 282 12.37 -16.20 18.34
CA LEU A 282 10.99 -15.73 18.45
C LEU A 282 10.01 -16.85 18.73
N SER A 283 10.22 -18.07 18.20
CA SER A 283 9.40 -19.23 18.50
C SER A 283 9.49 -19.63 19.98
N LYS A 284 10.69 -19.58 20.58
CA LYS A 284 10.87 -19.81 22.02
C LYS A 284 10.14 -18.75 22.84
N LEU A 285 10.21 -17.49 22.44
CA LEU A 285 9.48 -16.41 23.10
C LEU A 285 7.95 -16.62 23.01
N ASP A 286 7.43 -17.00 21.84
CA ASP A 286 6.01 -17.31 21.67
C ASP A 286 5.56 -18.46 22.60
N GLN A 287 6.36 -19.52 22.72
CA GLN A 287 6.11 -20.61 23.66
C GLN A 287 6.11 -20.14 25.12
N ALA A 288 7.08 -19.29 25.51
CA ALA A 288 7.14 -18.74 26.86
C ALA A 288 5.90 -17.91 27.21
N THR A 289 5.40 -17.09 26.27
CA THR A 289 4.16 -16.30 26.49
C THR A 289 2.91 -17.16 26.61
N LYS A 290 2.94 -18.43 26.19
CA LYS A 290 1.83 -19.40 26.28
C LYS A 290 1.95 -20.34 27.49
N SER A 291 3.09 -20.37 28.18
CA SER A 291 3.38 -21.28 29.30
C SER A 291 3.07 -20.73 30.69
N GLY A 292 2.27 -19.65 30.79
CA GLY A 292 1.84 -19.08 32.07
C GLY A 292 2.80 -18.05 32.67
N VAL A 293 3.90 -17.75 32.00
CA VAL A 293 4.78 -16.60 32.34
C VAL A 293 4.05 -15.31 31.95
N ASP A 294 4.20 -14.26 32.77
CA ASP A 294 3.74 -12.93 32.39
C ASP A 294 4.31 -12.53 31.02
N ARG A 295 3.44 -12.17 30.11
CA ARG A 295 3.77 -12.00 28.70
C ARG A 295 4.68 -10.81 28.45
N ASP A 296 4.49 -9.73 29.18
CA ASP A 296 5.34 -8.54 29.09
C ASP A 296 6.71 -8.83 29.66
N THR A 297 6.79 -9.50 30.81
CA THR A 297 8.04 -9.96 31.43
C THR A 297 8.81 -10.91 30.49
N ALA A 298 8.13 -11.83 29.83
CA ALA A 298 8.78 -12.74 28.87
C ALA A 298 9.40 -11.99 27.70
N PHE A 299 8.70 -10.97 27.18
CA PHE A 299 9.19 -10.16 26.07
C PHE A 299 10.36 -9.24 26.49
N GLU A 300 10.26 -8.60 27.66
CA GLU A 300 11.36 -7.76 28.20
C GLU A 300 12.60 -8.60 28.48
N ASN A 301 12.48 -9.79 29.05
CA ASN A 301 13.58 -10.74 29.26
C ASN A 301 14.21 -11.16 27.94
N PHE A 302 13.41 -11.42 26.90
CA PHE A 302 13.93 -11.68 25.57
C PHE A 302 14.79 -10.52 25.06
N ILE A 303 14.34 -9.27 25.20
CA ILE A 303 15.13 -8.09 24.80
C ILE A 303 16.45 -8.01 25.56
N LEU A 304 16.44 -8.29 26.87
CA LEU A 304 17.63 -8.24 27.71
C LEU A 304 18.65 -9.34 27.36
N GLN A 305 18.20 -10.47 26.84
CA GLN A 305 19.06 -11.59 26.44
C GLN A 305 19.68 -11.43 25.05
N ILE A 306 19.25 -10.44 24.25
CA ILE A 306 19.89 -10.14 22.97
C ILE A 306 21.32 -9.66 23.24
N ASP A 307 22.32 -10.40 22.76
CA ASP A 307 23.75 -10.08 22.97
C ASP A 307 24.09 -8.70 22.38
N ASP A 308 24.61 -7.82 23.24
CA ASP A 308 25.09 -6.50 22.87
C ASP A 308 26.48 -6.61 22.25
N GLN A 309 26.59 -6.51 20.92
CA GLN A 309 27.91 -6.57 20.27
C GLN A 309 28.74 -5.31 20.50
N GLN A 310 28.17 -4.22 21.01
CA GLN A 310 28.94 -3.02 21.35
C GLN A 310 29.81 -3.18 22.58
N SER A 311 29.54 -4.12 23.47
CA SER A 311 30.37 -4.36 24.66
C SER A 311 31.62 -5.18 24.39
N LYS A 312 31.81 -5.76 23.20
CA LYS A 312 33.01 -6.57 22.89
C LYS A 312 34.07 -5.85 22.07
N GLN A 313 33.80 -4.66 21.54
CA GLN A 313 34.83 -3.88 20.82
C GLN A 313 35.64 -2.93 21.71
N ASP A 314 35.18 -2.61 22.92
CA ASP A 314 35.88 -1.68 23.83
C ASP A 314 36.78 -2.36 24.86
N VAL A 315 36.95 -3.70 24.86
CA VAL A 315 37.72 -4.43 25.85
C VAL A 315 39.15 -4.81 25.38
N TRP A 316 39.52 -4.53 24.13
CA TRP A 316 40.85 -4.85 23.59
C TRP A 316 41.54 -3.61 23.00
N GLN A 317 41.67 -2.53 23.77
CA GLN A 317 42.66 -1.48 23.57
C GLN A 317 43.32 -1.20 24.92
N PHE A 318 44.29 -2.05 25.29
CA PHE A 318 45.41 -1.75 26.18
C PHE A 318 46.65 -2.34 25.58
#